data_10dd3f0c881ee24bef98f8eaf16f0b01
#
_entry.id   10dd3f0c881ee24bef98f8eaf16f0b01
#
_cell.length_a   1.000
_cell.length_b   1.000
_cell.length_c   1.000
_cell.angle_alpha   90.00
_cell.angle_beta   90.00
_cell.angle_gamma   90.00
#
_symmetry.space_group_name_H-M   'P 1'
#
loop_
_entity.id
_entity.type
_entity.pdbx_description
1 polymer ?
#
loop_
_entity_poly.entity_id
_entity_poly.type
_entity_poly.pdbx_seq_one_letter_code
_entity_poly.pdbx_strand_id
1 'polypeptide(L)'
;WATDQDTLVRYLLSLREVPPGRPRIIAIDGRGGSGKTTLAALLQRVIPKTGVLHTDDLAWNEPLFQWDHVLIDALEQLHATGALTLTPPAWRAHGREGHIVIPPGTTTVLVEGTGAGMRAATPLLDAHLWVQTADDVAQERGLRRDIAEGVNGDAVESVRFWHHWMAAERAFFAEDRPWERADVILCGVTLPGLGAGEVAWNGPSTP
;
A
#
# COMPACT_ATOMS: atom_id res chain seq x y z
N TRP A 1 7.44 -17.72 8.04
CA TRP A 1 7.56 -18.85 7.13
C TRP A 1 7.98 -18.32 5.75
N ALA A 2 8.86 -19.04 5.05
CA ALA A 2 9.19 -18.75 3.66
C ALA A 2 8.22 -19.51 2.75
N THR A 3 7.76 -18.88 1.67
CA THR A 3 6.93 -19.51 0.65
C THR A 3 7.15 -18.85 -0.71
N ASP A 4 6.79 -19.55 -1.77
CA ASP A 4 6.74 -18.96 -3.10
C ASP A 4 5.59 -17.93 -3.23
N GLN A 5 5.75 -17.02 -4.18
CA GLN A 5 4.77 -15.96 -4.44
C GLN A 5 3.40 -16.51 -4.86
N ASP A 6 3.34 -17.67 -5.53
CA ASP A 6 2.08 -18.25 -6.01
C ASP A 6 1.23 -18.75 -4.84
N THR A 7 1.87 -19.28 -3.79
CA THR A 7 1.20 -19.67 -2.55
C THR A 7 0.62 -18.46 -1.83
N LEU A 8 1.38 -17.37 -1.72
CA LEU A 8 0.88 -16.11 -1.17
C LEU A 8 -0.33 -15.61 -1.98
N VAL A 9 -0.22 -15.57 -3.30
CA VAL A 9 -1.31 -15.12 -4.19
C VAL A 9 -2.57 -15.98 -4.01
N ARG A 10 -2.44 -17.32 -4.04
CA ARG A 10 -3.59 -18.21 -3.80
C ARG A 10 -4.25 -17.95 -2.47
N TYR A 11 -3.46 -17.73 -1.42
CA TYR A 11 -3.99 -17.42 -0.10
C TYR A 11 -4.77 -16.10 -0.10
N LEU A 12 -4.19 -15.02 -0.62
CA LEU A 12 -4.84 -13.70 -0.72
C LEU A 12 -6.17 -13.76 -1.49
N LEU A 13 -6.18 -14.51 -2.59
CA LEU A 13 -7.38 -14.65 -3.43
C LEU A 13 -8.45 -15.53 -2.77
N SER A 14 -8.10 -16.33 -1.76
CA SER A 14 -9.03 -17.18 -1.02
C SER A 14 -9.66 -16.56 0.22
N LEU A 15 -9.13 -15.42 0.71
CA LEU A 15 -9.54 -14.83 1.98
C LEU A 15 -11.01 -14.40 2.02
N ARG A 16 -11.52 -13.86 0.91
CA ARG A 16 -12.93 -13.43 0.81
C ARG A 16 -13.49 -13.70 -0.58
N GLU A 17 -14.77 -14.04 -0.65
CA GLU A 17 -15.50 -14.01 -1.91
C GLU A 17 -15.78 -12.57 -2.33
N VAL A 18 -15.57 -12.28 -3.61
CA VAL A 18 -15.81 -10.94 -4.17
C VAL A 18 -17.03 -11.01 -5.09
N PRO A 19 -18.06 -10.19 -4.87
CA PRO A 19 -19.22 -10.13 -5.75
C PRO A 19 -18.84 -9.83 -7.20
N PRO A 20 -19.53 -10.42 -8.18
CA PRO A 20 -19.34 -10.07 -9.59
C PRO A 20 -19.55 -8.56 -9.83
N GLY A 21 -18.80 -7.99 -10.75
CA GLY A 21 -18.94 -6.62 -11.19
C GLY A 21 -18.01 -5.61 -10.52
N ARG A 22 -17.26 -6.01 -9.49
CA ARG A 22 -16.21 -5.18 -8.89
C ARG A 22 -14.87 -5.91 -8.78
N PRO A 23 -13.74 -5.19 -8.74
CA PRO A 23 -12.44 -5.80 -8.47
C PRO A 23 -12.32 -6.25 -7.01
N ARG A 24 -11.44 -7.21 -6.75
CA ARG A 24 -10.90 -7.49 -5.42
C ARG A 24 -10.00 -6.33 -5.00
N ILE A 25 -10.13 -5.86 -3.78
CA ILE A 25 -9.34 -4.75 -3.23
C ILE A 25 -8.40 -5.28 -2.16
N ILE A 26 -7.10 -5.17 -2.41
CA ILE A 26 -6.03 -5.66 -1.54
C ILE A 26 -5.19 -4.47 -1.07
N ALA A 27 -5.19 -4.17 0.22
CA ALA A 27 -4.30 -3.17 0.78
C ALA A 27 -2.89 -3.75 1.01
N ILE A 28 -1.86 -2.98 0.64
CA ILE A 28 -0.44 -3.24 0.92
C ILE A 28 0.07 -2.07 1.74
N ASP A 29 0.05 -2.23 3.05
CA ASP A 29 0.39 -1.21 4.02
C ASP A 29 1.74 -1.49 4.70
N GLY A 30 2.28 -0.50 5.37
CA GLY A 30 3.57 -0.56 6.05
C GLY A 30 4.25 0.80 6.11
N ARG A 31 5.36 0.88 6.81
CA ARG A 31 6.13 2.12 6.95
C ARG A 31 6.68 2.64 5.63
N GLY A 32 6.95 3.95 5.55
CA GLY A 32 7.77 4.53 4.49
C GLY A 32 9.10 3.78 4.35
N GLY A 33 9.46 3.33 3.13
CA GLY A 33 10.69 2.55 2.90
C GLY A 33 10.63 1.07 3.26
N SER A 34 9.47 0.53 3.67
CA SER A 34 9.33 -0.88 4.10
C SER A 34 9.41 -1.91 2.97
N GLY A 35 9.24 -1.52 1.70
CA GLY A 35 9.25 -2.43 0.54
C GLY A 35 7.87 -2.70 -0.08
N LYS A 36 6.85 -1.95 0.30
CA LYS A 36 5.47 -2.06 -0.23
C LYS A 36 5.41 -2.01 -1.75
N THR A 37 6.05 -1.01 -2.36
CA THR A 37 6.07 -0.81 -3.82
C THR A 37 6.71 -1.99 -4.55
N THR A 38 7.76 -2.58 -3.97
CA THR A 38 8.39 -3.79 -4.51
C THR A 38 7.43 -4.97 -4.48
N LEU A 39 6.70 -5.14 -3.37
CA LEU A 39 5.69 -6.19 -3.24
C LEU A 39 4.52 -5.95 -4.20
N ALA A 40 4.02 -4.72 -4.31
CA ALA A 40 2.95 -4.38 -5.25
C ALA A 40 3.34 -4.69 -6.70
N ALA A 41 4.55 -4.33 -7.11
CA ALA A 41 5.07 -4.64 -8.44
C ALA A 41 5.24 -6.15 -8.67
N LEU A 42 5.58 -6.93 -7.64
CA LEU A 42 5.63 -8.39 -7.71
C LEU A 42 4.23 -8.96 -7.91
N LEU A 43 3.27 -8.58 -7.07
CA LEU A 43 1.88 -9.07 -7.16
C LEU A 43 1.21 -8.65 -8.48
N GLN A 44 1.46 -7.44 -8.98
CA GLN A 44 0.95 -6.96 -10.26
C GLN A 44 1.41 -7.81 -11.45
N ARG A 45 2.61 -8.39 -11.39
CA ARG A 45 3.13 -9.28 -12.45
C ARG A 45 2.48 -10.65 -12.46
N VAL A 46 2.07 -11.15 -11.29
CA VAL A 46 1.55 -12.52 -11.15
C VAL A 46 0.03 -12.59 -11.09
N ILE A 47 -0.65 -11.51 -10.71
CA ILE A 47 -2.11 -11.43 -10.70
C ILE A 47 -2.58 -10.71 -11.97
N PRO A 48 -3.29 -11.40 -12.88
CA PRO A 48 -3.75 -10.79 -14.13
C PRO A 48 -4.72 -9.63 -13.91
N LYS A 49 -4.74 -8.66 -14.82
CA LYS A 49 -5.66 -7.51 -14.83
C LYS A 49 -5.67 -6.74 -13.49
N THR A 50 -4.46 -6.52 -12.95
CA THR A 50 -4.27 -5.81 -11.69
C THR A 50 -3.98 -4.34 -11.93
N GLY A 51 -4.78 -3.46 -11.32
CA GLY A 51 -4.52 -2.03 -11.18
C GLY A 51 -3.82 -1.72 -9.85
N VAL A 52 -3.09 -0.60 -9.79
CA VAL A 52 -2.49 -0.10 -8.55
C VAL A 52 -3.04 1.29 -8.24
N LEU A 53 -3.47 1.50 -7.01
CA LEU A 53 -3.90 2.78 -6.45
C LEU A 53 -2.88 3.17 -5.38
N HIS A 54 -2.08 4.20 -5.66
CA HIS A 54 -1.07 4.69 -4.72
C HIS A 54 -1.70 5.65 -3.70
N THR A 55 -1.46 5.40 -2.42
CA THR A 55 -1.94 6.30 -1.36
C THR A 55 -1.28 7.68 -1.44
N ASP A 56 -0.05 7.77 -1.92
CA ASP A 56 0.67 9.02 -2.11
C ASP A 56 -0.06 9.97 -3.10
N ASP A 57 -0.76 9.42 -4.09
CA ASP A 57 -1.59 10.20 -4.99
C ASP A 57 -2.87 10.71 -4.31
N LEU A 58 -3.47 9.91 -3.43
CA LEU A 58 -4.66 10.31 -2.66
C LEU A 58 -4.30 11.33 -1.58
N ALA A 59 -3.16 11.14 -0.91
CA ALA A 59 -2.67 11.95 0.18
C ALA A 59 -1.98 13.25 -0.27
N TRP A 60 -1.77 13.43 -1.58
CA TRP A 60 -1.01 14.58 -2.09
C TRP A 60 -1.65 15.92 -1.70
N ASN A 61 -0.90 16.74 -0.95
CA ASN A 61 -1.35 18.00 -0.34
C ASN A 61 -2.52 17.90 0.68
N GLU A 62 -2.82 16.70 1.13
CA GLU A 62 -3.68 16.51 2.30
C GLU A 62 -2.84 16.57 3.59
N PRO A 63 -3.43 16.91 4.74
CA PRO A 63 -2.76 16.78 6.02
C PRO A 63 -2.33 15.33 6.28
N LEU A 64 -1.13 15.13 6.83
CA LEU A 64 -0.56 13.80 7.05
C LEU A 64 -1.54 12.91 7.83
N PHE A 65 -1.86 11.76 7.25
CA PHE A 65 -2.78 10.74 7.80
C PHE A 65 -4.22 11.20 8.08
N GLN A 66 -4.68 12.31 7.45
CA GLN A 66 -6.07 12.81 7.55
C GLN A 66 -6.80 12.79 6.19
N TRP A 67 -6.42 11.90 5.31
CA TRP A 67 -6.95 11.74 3.94
C TRP A 67 -7.80 10.46 3.76
N ASP A 68 -8.21 9.84 4.86
CA ASP A 68 -9.08 8.66 4.89
C ASP A 68 -10.36 8.83 4.06
N HIS A 69 -10.98 10.01 4.09
CA HIS A 69 -12.15 10.34 3.28
C HIS A 69 -11.87 10.19 1.78
N VAL A 70 -10.70 10.59 1.27
CA VAL A 70 -10.34 10.45 -0.15
C VAL A 70 -10.17 8.98 -0.53
N LEU A 71 -9.57 8.18 0.37
CA LEU A 71 -9.43 6.74 0.18
C LEU A 71 -10.80 6.04 0.17
N ILE A 72 -11.67 6.37 1.12
CA ILE A 72 -13.03 5.80 1.23
C ILE A 72 -13.80 6.09 -0.05
N ASP A 73 -13.84 7.34 -0.50
CA ASP A 73 -14.52 7.74 -1.74
C ASP A 73 -14.03 6.93 -2.95
N ALA A 74 -12.70 6.73 -3.07
CA ALA A 74 -12.11 5.93 -4.15
C ALA A 74 -12.55 4.44 -4.06
N LEU A 75 -12.53 3.86 -2.87
CA LEU A 75 -12.92 2.47 -2.66
C LEU A 75 -14.42 2.25 -2.86
N GLU A 76 -15.26 3.17 -2.40
CA GLU A 76 -16.72 3.13 -2.62
C GLU A 76 -17.05 3.22 -4.12
N GLN A 77 -16.36 4.07 -4.88
CA GLN A 77 -16.53 4.11 -6.33
C GLN A 77 -16.14 2.78 -6.98
N LEU A 78 -15.02 2.17 -6.60
CA LEU A 78 -14.61 0.84 -7.08
C LEU A 78 -15.64 -0.24 -6.74
N HIS A 79 -16.22 -0.20 -5.53
CA HIS A 79 -17.29 -1.11 -5.13
C HIS A 79 -18.57 -0.92 -5.97
N ALA A 80 -18.94 0.32 -6.26
CA ALA A 80 -20.18 0.64 -6.95
C ALA A 80 -20.11 0.39 -8.46
N THR A 81 -18.96 0.66 -9.10
CA THR A 81 -18.84 0.73 -10.56
C THR A 81 -17.84 -0.25 -11.18
N GLY A 82 -16.98 -0.85 -10.37
CA GLY A 82 -15.89 -1.71 -10.85
C GLY A 82 -14.74 -0.96 -11.53
N ALA A 83 -14.75 0.39 -11.48
CA ALA A 83 -13.75 1.25 -12.09
C ALA A 83 -13.54 2.52 -11.25
N LEU A 84 -12.45 3.24 -11.50
CA LEU A 84 -12.17 4.51 -10.83
C LEU A 84 -11.72 5.55 -11.87
N THR A 85 -12.29 6.74 -11.79
CA THR A 85 -11.73 7.95 -12.38
C THR A 85 -11.90 9.06 -11.35
N LEU A 86 -10.80 9.39 -10.67
CA LEU A 86 -10.81 10.31 -9.54
C LEU A 86 -9.77 11.42 -9.74
N THR A 87 -10.19 12.66 -9.56
CA THR A 87 -9.27 13.78 -9.32
C THR A 87 -9.48 14.19 -7.86
N PRO A 88 -8.54 13.88 -6.95
CA PRO A 88 -8.64 14.26 -5.54
C PRO A 88 -8.90 15.76 -5.38
N PRO A 89 -9.65 16.19 -4.33
CA PRO A 89 -9.93 17.61 -4.11
C PRO A 89 -8.67 18.48 -4.00
N ALA A 90 -7.64 17.98 -3.32
CA ALA A 90 -6.37 18.68 -3.18
C ALA A 90 -5.65 18.89 -4.53
N TRP A 91 -5.75 17.96 -5.49
CA TRP A 91 -5.19 18.15 -6.83
C TRP A 91 -5.78 19.38 -7.51
N ARG A 92 -7.13 19.50 -7.46
CA ARG A 92 -7.83 20.67 -8.05
C ARG A 92 -7.44 21.96 -7.34
N ALA A 93 -7.39 21.93 -6.00
CA ALA A 93 -7.08 23.11 -5.19
C ALA A 93 -5.64 23.63 -5.41
N HIS A 94 -4.70 22.72 -5.73
CA HIS A 94 -3.28 23.04 -5.91
C HIS A 94 -2.79 22.95 -7.37
N GLY A 95 -3.70 22.84 -8.35
CA GLY A 95 -3.37 22.89 -9.76
C GLY A 95 -2.65 21.67 -10.31
N ARG A 96 -2.75 20.50 -9.66
CA ARG A 96 -2.25 19.24 -10.21
C ARG A 96 -3.25 18.71 -11.22
N GLU A 97 -2.82 18.60 -12.47
CA GLU A 97 -3.63 18.09 -13.57
C GLU A 97 -3.69 16.55 -13.60
N GLY A 98 -4.71 16.01 -14.30
CA GLY A 98 -4.87 14.58 -14.52
C GLY A 98 -5.88 13.92 -13.58
N HIS A 99 -5.88 12.59 -13.62
CA HIS A 99 -6.80 11.73 -12.86
C HIS A 99 -6.09 10.47 -12.43
N ILE A 100 -6.52 9.92 -11.29
CA ILE A 100 -6.23 8.53 -10.91
C ILE A 100 -7.24 7.66 -11.67
N VAL A 101 -6.76 6.64 -12.40
CA VAL A 101 -7.63 5.80 -13.23
C VAL A 101 -7.41 4.32 -12.94
N ILE A 102 -8.48 3.62 -12.60
CA ILE A 102 -8.54 2.14 -12.63
C ILE A 102 -9.57 1.78 -13.70
N PRO A 103 -9.14 1.18 -14.83
CA PRO A 103 -10.04 0.94 -15.96
C PRO A 103 -11.08 -0.15 -15.67
N PRO A 104 -12.25 -0.12 -16.35
CA PRO A 104 -13.21 -1.22 -16.31
C PRO A 104 -12.57 -2.55 -16.73
N GLY A 105 -13.02 -3.64 -16.08
CA GLY A 105 -12.47 -4.97 -16.33
C GLY A 105 -11.19 -5.30 -15.57
N THR A 106 -10.70 -4.39 -14.73
CA THR A 106 -9.72 -4.68 -13.68
C THR A 106 -10.33 -5.69 -12.72
N THR A 107 -9.60 -6.76 -12.42
CA THR A 107 -10.09 -7.84 -11.52
C THR A 107 -9.54 -7.72 -10.11
N THR A 108 -8.41 -7.05 -9.95
CA THR A 108 -7.76 -6.81 -8.65
C THR A 108 -7.22 -5.39 -8.61
N VAL A 109 -7.43 -4.70 -7.50
CA VAL A 109 -6.82 -3.40 -7.22
C VAL A 109 -5.92 -3.55 -5.99
N LEU A 110 -4.64 -3.24 -6.15
CA LEU A 110 -3.69 -3.10 -5.05
C LEU A 110 -3.71 -1.65 -4.59
N VAL A 111 -4.17 -1.42 -3.36
CA VAL A 111 -4.05 -0.11 -2.70
C VAL A 111 -2.71 -0.09 -1.99
N GLU A 112 -1.74 0.64 -2.50
CA GLU A 112 -0.36 0.60 -2.04
C GLU A 112 0.07 1.92 -1.42
N GLY A 113 0.62 1.85 -0.23
CA GLY A 113 1.24 2.97 0.47
C GLY A 113 1.00 2.95 1.97
N THR A 114 1.62 3.90 2.70
CA THR A 114 1.43 4.04 4.14
C THR A 114 0.00 4.49 4.43
N GLY A 115 -0.71 3.75 5.28
CA GLY A 115 -2.12 3.99 5.60
C GLY A 115 -3.13 3.34 4.63
N ALA A 116 -2.69 2.51 3.69
CA ALA A 116 -3.59 1.77 2.81
C ALA A 116 -4.59 0.87 3.56
N GLY A 117 -4.19 0.36 4.73
CA GLY A 117 -4.99 -0.46 5.64
C GLY A 117 -5.54 0.29 6.85
N MET A 118 -5.66 1.63 6.79
CA MET A 118 -6.19 2.41 7.91
C MET A 118 -7.58 1.94 8.32
N ARG A 119 -7.91 2.10 9.61
CA ARG A 119 -9.12 1.55 10.25
C ARG A 119 -10.39 1.89 9.49
N ALA A 120 -10.52 3.12 9.03
CA ALA A 120 -11.70 3.60 8.31
C ALA A 120 -11.92 2.87 6.97
N ALA A 121 -10.84 2.45 6.29
CA ALA A 121 -10.90 1.74 5.01
C ALA A 121 -11.14 0.22 5.15
N THR A 122 -10.89 -0.36 6.34
CA THR A 122 -10.94 -1.81 6.57
C THR A 122 -12.22 -2.49 6.06
N PRO A 123 -13.44 -1.92 6.23
CA PRO A 123 -14.67 -2.56 5.73
C PRO A 123 -14.76 -2.68 4.21
N LEU A 124 -13.97 -1.91 3.49
CA LEU A 124 -13.95 -1.85 2.02
C LEU A 124 -12.82 -2.69 1.40
N LEU A 125 -12.00 -3.34 2.23
CA LEU A 125 -10.88 -4.17 1.78
C LEU A 125 -11.27 -5.65 1.76
N ASP A 126 -10.81 -6.38 0.75
CA ASP A 126 -10.97 -7.84 0.65
C ASP A 126 -9.78 -8.61 1.23
N ALA A 127 -8.61 -7.97 1.29
CA ALA A 127 -7.42 -8.46 1.99
C ALA A 127 -6.54 -7.28 2.43
N HIS A 128 -5.80 -7.47 3.51
CA HIS A 128 -4.86 -6.50 4.03
C HIS A 128 -3.51 -7.16 4.33
N LEU A 129 -2.45 -6.66 3.66
CA LEU A 129 -1.07 -7.05 3.90
C LEU A 129 -0.34 -5.93 4.63
N TRP A 130 0.38 -6.30 5.68
CA TRP A 130 1.33 -5.43 6.36
C TRP A 130 2.77 -5.82 6.01
N VAL A 131 3.54 -4.88 5.47
CA VAL A 131 4.97 -5.08 5.18
C VAL A 131 5.80 -4.62 6.36
N GLN A 132 6.31 -5.58 7.12
CA GLN A 132 7.09 -5.35 8.34
C GLN A 132 8.57 -5.16 8.00
N THR A 133 9.12 -4.03 8.39
CA THR A 133 10.55 -3.70 8.30
C THR A 133 10.95 -2.92 9.57
N ALA A 134 12.16 -3.14 10.06
CA ALA A 134 12.69 -2.37 11.19
C ALA A 134 12.78 -0.87 10.83
N ASP A 135 12.50 0.00 11.80
CA ASP A 135 12.37 1.44 11.59
C ASP A 135 13.62 2.06 10.96
N ASP A 136 14.79 1.68 11.46
CA ASP A 136 16.11 2.16 10.99
C ASP A 136 16.38 1.74 9.54
N VAL A 137 16.08 0.49 9.19
CA VAL A 137 16.24 -0.03 7.82
C VAL A 137 15.26 0.65 6.86
N ALA A 138 14.02 0.84 7.28
CA ALA A 138 13.00 1.51 6.48
C ALA A 138 13.36 2.98 6.24
N GLN A 139 13.79 3.69 7.28
CA GLN A 139 14.27 5.06 7.20
C GLN A 139 15.47 5.21 6.27
N GLU A 140 16.49 4.36 6.43
CA GLU A 140 17.69 4.42 5.59
C GLU A 140 17.37 4.23 4.11
N ARG A 141 16.52 3.24 3.79
CA ARG A 141 16.10 2.95 2.40
C ARG A 141 15.31 4.09 1.79
N GLY A 142 14.31 4.58 2.53
CA GLY A 142 13.44 5.63 2.05
C GLY A 142 14.19 6.95 1.87
N LEU A 143 15.00 7.36 2.85
CA LEU A 143 15.81 8.56 2.76
C LEU A 143 16.81 8.51 1.60
N ARG A 144 17.50 7.36 1.41
CA ARG A 144 18.43 7.17 0.30
C ARG A 144 17.74 7.31 -1.05
N ARG A 145 16.56 6.71 -1.20
CA ARG A 145 15.75 6.82 -2.42
C ARG A 145 15.36 8.27 -2.68
N ASP A 146 14.78 8.95 -1.70
CA ASP A 146 14.23 10.29 -1.86
C ASP A 146 15.33 11.32 -2.16
N ILE A 147 16.53 11.17 -1.59
CA ILE A 147 17.71 11.99 -1.94
C ILE A 147 18.14 11.73 -3.39
N ALA A 148 18.17 10.45 -3.80
CA ALA A 148 18.59 10.08 -5.16
C ALA A 148 17.60 10.57 -6.23
N GLU A 149 16.32 10.60 -5.92
CA GLU A 149 15.23 11.04 -6.81
C GLU A 149 14.94 12.55 -6.72
N GLY A 150 15.45 13.24 -5.69
CA GLY A 150 15.21 14.67 -5.47
C GLY A 150 13.76 15.02 -5.12
N VAL A 151 12.98 14.06 -4.61
CA VAL A 151 11.53 14.19 -4.38
C VAL A 151 11.21 15.27 -3.35
N ASN A 152 12.06 15.41 -2.32
CA ASN A 152 11.88 16.34 -1.21
C ASN A 152 12.91 17.47 -1.23
N GLY A 153 13.46 17.83 -2.41
CA GLY A 153 14.51 18.81 -2.55
C GLY A 153 15.92 18.24 -2.37
N ASP A 154 16.83 19.02 -1.76
CA ASP A 154 18.19 18.56 -1.52
C ASP A 154 18.28 17.53 -0.35
N ALA A 155 19.48 17.03 -0.06
CA ALA A 155 19.70 16.06 1.01
C ALA A 155 19.30 16.58 2.40
N VAL A 156 19.49 17.87 2.68
CA VAL A 156 19.14 18.47 3.97
C VAL A 156 17.62 18.62 4.11
N GLU A 157 16.97 19.02 3.04
CA GLU A 157 15.50 19.11 2.96
C GLU A 157 14.86 17.74 3.08
N SER A 158 15.40 16.72 2.39
CA SER A 158 14.96 15.33 2.49
C SER A 158 15.08 14.78 3.91
N VAL A 159 16.20 15.03 4.61
CA VAL A 159 16.36 14.62 6.02
C VAL A 159 15.33 15.31 6.92
N ARG A 160 15.09 16.60 6.73
CA ARG A 160 14.10 17.36 7.50
C ARG A 160 12.68 16.84 7.26
N PHE A 161 12.33 16.58 6.00
CA PHE A 161 11.05 16.00 5.64
C PHE A 161 10.86 14.63 6.30
N TRP A 162 11.85 13.75 6.23
CA TRP A 162 11.78 12.42 6.84
C TRP A 162 11.60 12.45 8.35
N HIS A 163 12.24 13.37 9.06
CA HIS A 163 12.01 13.52 10.49
C HIS A 163 10.56 13.93 10.79
N HIS A 164 10.02 14.86 10.01
CA HIS A 164 8.61 15.29 10.16
C HIS A 164 7.64 14.15 9.82
N TRP A 165 7.87 13.50 8.68
CA TRP A 165 7.06 12.35 8.24
C TRP A 165 7.04 11.23 9.28
N MET A 166 8.20 10.77 9.76
CA MET A 166 8.29 9.68 10.73
C MET A 166 7.65 10.04 12.07
N ALA A 167 7.68 11.29 12.50
CA ALA A 167 6.98 11.71 13.70
C ALA A 167 5.46 11.55 13.55
N ALA A 168 4.90 11.99 12.42
CA ALA A 168 3.49 11.84 12.10
C ALA A 168 3.10 10.36 11.88
N GLU A 169 3.93 9.59 11.18
CA GLU A 169 3.73 8.16 10.94
C GLU A 169 3.68 7.36 12.24
N ARG A 170 4.60 7.65 13.19
CA ARG A 170 4.61 6.99 14.50
C ARG A 170 3.37 7.31 15.32
N ALA A 171 2.91 8.56 15.30
CA ALA A 171 1.68 8.97 15.97
C ALA A 171 0.47 8.24 15.37
N PHE A 172 0.35 8.23 14.04
CA PHE A 172 -0.71 7.52 13.34
C PHE A 172 -0.69 6.01 13.67
N PHE A 173 0.45 5.36 13.60
CA PHE A 173 0.54 3.93 13.88
C PHE A 173 0.33 3.58 15.36
N ALA A 174 0.64 4.46 16.29
CA ALA A 174 0.34 4.25 17.71
C ALA A 174 -1.17 4.19 17.96
N GLU A 175 -1.96 4.95 17.21
CA GLU A 175 -3.41 5.01 17.32
C GLU A 175 -4.11 3.95 16.45
N ASP A 176 -3.78 3.89 15.17
CA ASP A 176 -4.48 3.06 14.17
C ASP A 176 -4.10 1.57 14.27
N ARG A 177 -2.82 1.23 14.48
CA ARG A 177 -2.29 -0.13 14.64
C ARG A 177 -2.72 -1.07 13.51
N PRO A 178 -2.45 -0.73 12.22
CA PRO A 178 -2.97 -1.46 11.07
C PRO A 178 -2.52 -2.93 11.00
N TRP A 179 -1.32 -3.26 11.52
CA TRP A 179 -0.80 -4.64 11.59
C TRP A 179 -1.69 -5.59 12.41
N GLU A 180 -2.49 -5.09 13.34
CA GLU A 180 -3.40 -5.93 14.15
C GLU A 180 -4.61 -6.43 13.35
N ARG A 181 -4.91 -5.76 12.23
CA ARG A 181 -6.01 -6.11 11.32
C ARG A 181 -5.54 -6.75 10.03
N ALA A 182 -4.23 -6.83 9.83
CA ALA A 182 -3.66 -7.42 8.63
C ALA A 182 -3.93 -8.93 8.58
N ASP A 183 -4.43 -9.40 7.44
CA ASP A 183 -4.59 -10.83 7.16
C ASP A 183 -3.24 -11.51 6.97
N VAL A 184 -2.24 -10.74 6.52
CA VAL A 184 -0.88 -11.20 6.24
C VAL A 184 0.14 -10.16 6.72
N ILE A 185 1.16 -10.62 7.45
CA ILE A 185 2.35 -9.83 7.76
C ILE A 185 3.52 -10.40 6.96
N LEU A 186 4.11 -9.59 6.09
CA LEU A 186 5.24 -9.94 5.26
C LEU A 186 6.53 -9.29 5.76
N CYS A 187 7.64 -10.03 5.66
CA CYS A 187 8.96 -9.46 5.89
C CYS A 187 9.37 -8.57 4.71
N GLY A 188 9.60 -7.28 4.95
CA GLY A 188 10.00 -6.29 3.94
C GLY A 188 11.49 -6.27 3.63
N VAL A 189 12.27 -7.21 4.18
CA VAL A 189 13.70 -7.39 3.90
C VAL A 189 13.95 -8.75 3.28
N THR A 190 14.96 -8.83 2.41
CA THR A 190 15.43 -10.12 1.90
C THR A 190 16.13 -10.85 3.03
N LEU A 191 15.63 -12.04 3.35
CA LEU A 191 16.23 -12.90 4.36
C LEU A 191 17.28 -13.82 3.72
N PRO A 192 18.39 -14.13 4.43
CA PRO A 192 19.33 -15.13 3.98
C PRO A 192 18.64 -16.49 3.74
N GLY A 193 18.91 -17.11 2.60
CA GLY A 193 18.35 -18.41 2.24
C GLY A 193 17.02 -18.37 1.48
N LEU A 194 16.41 -17.19 1.26
CA LEU A 194 15.28 -17.07 0.36
C LEU A 194 15.73 -17.08 -1.10
N GLY A 195 15.09 -17.89 -1.93
CA GLY A 195 15.25 -17.93 -3.37
C GLY A 195 14.59 -16.72 -4.07
N ALA A 196 14.90 -16.58 -5.36
CA ALA A 196 14.24 -15.56 -6.18
C ALA A 196 12.73 -15.85 -6.26
N GLY A 197 11.90 -14.88 -5.90
CA GLY A 197 10.42 -15.01 -5.87
C GLY A 197 9.86 -15.65 -4.60
N GLU A 198 10.68 -15.94 -3.60
CA GLU A 198 10.21 -16.34 -2.28
C GLU A 198 10.00 -15.14 -1.37
N VAL A 199 8.98 -15.24 -0.52
CA VAL A 199 8.62 -14.23 0.48
C VAL A 199 8.49 -14.87 1.86
N ALA A 200 8.89 -14.15 2.90
CA ALA A 200 8.66 -14.60 4.27
C ALA A 200 7.41 -13.89 4.83
N TRP A 201 6.47 -14.66 5.34
CA TRP A 201 5.21 -14.18 5.86
C TRP A 201 4.65 -15.06 6.99
N ASN A 202 3.67 -14.54 7.74
CA ASN A 202 2.97 -15.26 8.80
C ASN A 202 1.76 -16.05 8.26
N GLY A 203 1.96 -16.82 7.20
CA GLY A 203 0.89 -17.62 6.59
C GLY A 203 0.44 -18.80 7.44
N PRO A 204 -0.68 -19.44 7.07
CA PRO A 204 -1.04 -20.72 7.66
C PRO A 204 0.11 -21.72 7.43
N SER A 205 0.41 -22.50 8.45
CA SER A 205 1.34 -23.62 8.30
C SER A 205 0.86 -24.50 7.17
N THR A 206 1.66 -24.69 6.14
CA THR A 206 1.36 -25.68 5.10
C THR A 206 1.31 -27.05 5.81
N PRO A 207 0.27 -27.84 5.64
CA PRO A 207 0.18 -29.16 6.25
C PRO A 207 1.31 -30.07 5.80
#